data_784fc77a2dffea09bb6f0a1fcf0a1b53
#
_entry.id   784fc77a2dffea09bb6f0a1fcf0a1b53
#
_cell.length_a   1.000
_cell.length_b   1.000
_cell.length_c   1.000
_cell.angle_alpha   90.00
_cell.angle_beta   90.00
_cell.angle_gamma   90.00
#
_symmetry.space_group_name_H-M   'P 1'
#
loop_
_entity.id
_entity.type
_entity.pdbx_description
1 polymer ?
#
loop_
_entity_poly.entity_id
_entity_poly.type
_entity_poly.pdbx_seq_one_letter_code
_entity_poly.pdbx_strand_id
1 'polypeptide(L)'
;MTVTQQLPALHGIMVALITPFTDDKTQIDAARLKSHIDHLIGAGVHGLVPGGSTGEFTTMTREERKELTELCVEYAAGRVPVVAGTGSTSTEEAVDLARHAAQAGAAAVMVVPPFYDPLNVEQLTELMAEIHEASQLPIVYYNIPSASGLTLTPQQIADLSKVGVKYLKDTSGNAPAYTELVFGLSDQITAFNGWDTLTFYGLAAGSPGAVWGAANIIPELAVELWNAVAVEGDLKKGRELWAKAWPICKFLESHNYAAAVKTGVELRGQATGGLRKPFALLKEDLQSELAQLMVNASVNVVKRSS
;
A
#
# COMPACT_ATOMS: atom_id res chain seq x y z
N MET A 1 11.18 -4.39 33.46
CA MET A 1 12.02 -3.92 32.34
C MET A 1 11.38 -4.45 31.08
N THR A 2 10.57 -3.62 30.44
CA THR A 2 9.95 -3.94 29.15
C THR A 2 11.06 -3.87 28.10
N VAL A 3 11.47 -5.00 27.57
CA VAL A 3 12.33 -5.05 26.38
C VAL A 3 11.50 -4.43 25.27
N THR A 4 11.80 -3.20 24.91
CA THR A 4 11.27 -2.58 23.68
C THR A 4 11.85 -3.39 22.52
N GLN A 5 11.08 -4.35 22.04
CA GLN A 5 11.45 -5.12 20.84
C GLN A 5 11.47 -4.10 19.69
N GLN A 6 12.68 -3.75 19.26
CA GLN A 6 12.87 -2.82 18.17
C GLN A 6 12.26 -3.47 16.92
N LEU A 7 11.12 -2.94 16.46
CA LEU A 7 10.46 -3.44 15.26
C LEU A 7 11.45 -3.38 14.08
N PRO A 8 11.54 -4.45 13.28
CA PRO A 8 12.44 -4.45 12.12
C PRO A 8 12.07 -3.30 11.17
N ALA A 9 13.10 -2.73 10.55
CA ALA A 9 12.89 -1.67 9.56
C ALA A 9 12.03 -2.19 8.41
N LEU A 10 11.06 -1.39 7.97
CA LEU A 10 10.22 -1.74 6.81
C LEU A 10 11.10 -1.81 5.55
N HIS A 11 10.89 -2.82 4.73
CA HIS A 11 11.61 -3.04 3.47
C HIS A 11 10.82 -3.93 2.51
N GLY A 12 11.26 -4.01 1.27
CA GLY A 12 10.75 -4.95 0.28
C GLY A 12 9.37 -4.58 -0.25
N ILE A 13 8.62 -5.58 -0.63
CA ILE A 13 7.27 -5.44 -1.19
C ILE A 13 6.26 -5.38 -0.06
N MET A 14 5.74 -4.17 0.16
CA MET A 14 4.66 -3.87 1.10
C MET A 14 3.35 -3.81 0.30
N VAL A 15 2.43 -4.74 0.53
CA VAL A 15 1.20 -4.83 -0.27
C VAL A 15 0.18 -3.81 0.19
N ALA A 16 -0.20 -2.84 -0.67
CA ALA A 16 -1.37 -1.99 -0.44
C ALA A 16 -2.62 -2.87 -0.55
N LEU A 17 -3.03 -3.42 0.61
CA LEU A 17 -3.95 -4.56 0.71
C LEU A 17 -5.38 -4.19 0.31
N ILE A 18 -6.03 -5.03 -0.49
CA ILE A 18 -7.47 -4.95 -0.70
C ILE A 18 -8.23 -5.38 0.56
N THR A 19 -9.49 -4.94 0.68
CA THR A 19 -10.41 -5.40 1.72
C THR A 19 -11.51 -6.25 1.08
N PRO A 20 -11.50 -7.59 1.26
CA PRO A 20 -12.63 -8.41 0.83
C PRO A 20 -13.87 -8.14 1.67
N PHE A 21 -15.03 -8.11 1.01
CA PHE A 21 -16.34 -7.97 1.65
C PHE A 21 -17.16 -9.25 1.47
N THR A 22 -18.20 -9.39 2.30
CA THR A 22 -19.28 -10.36 2.10
C THR A 22 -20.00 -10.09 0.76
N ASP A 23 -20.74 -11.04 0.22
CA ASP A 23 -21.38 -10.89 -1.09
C ASP A 23 -22.44 -9.76 -1.10
N ASP A 24 -23.07 -9.49 0.03
CA ASP A 24 -23.96 -8.35 0.23
C ASP A 24 -23.22 -7.02 0.53
N LYS A 25 -21.91 -7.09 0.72
CA LYS A 25 -20.98 -5.96 0.99
C LYS A 25 -21.25 -5.22 2.30
N THR A 26 -21.97 -5.84 3.22
CA THR A 26 -22.32 -5.20 4.51
C THR A 26 -21.19 -5.29 5.52
N GLN A 27 -20.32 -6.31 5.43
CA GLN A 27 -19.24 -6.58 6.37
C GLN A 27 -17.93 -6.92 5.66
N ILE A 28 -16.81 -6.82 6.39
CA ILE A 28 -15.53 -7.39 6.00
C ILE A 28 -15.67 -8.91 6.03
N ASP A 29 -15.26 -9.59 4.95
CA ASP A 29 -15.21 -11.04 4.94
C ASP A 29 -13.88 -11.53 5.52
N ALA A 30 -13.88 -11.87 6.80
CA ALA A 30 -12.70 -12.28 7.54
C ALA A 30 -12.04 -13.53 6.95
N ALA A 31 -12.83 -14.48 6.42
CA ALA A 31 -12.30 -15.71 5.84
C ALA A 31 -11.58 -15.45 4.50
N ARG A 32 -12.18 -14.63 3.63
CA ARG A 32 -11.55 -14.20 2.37
C ARG A 32 -10.30 -13.37 2.63
N LEU A 33 -10.36 -12.46 3.62
CA LEU A 33 -9.21 -11.65 4.02
C LEU A 33 -8.06 -12.51 4.49
N LYS A 34 -8.33 -13.48 5.37
CA LYS A 34 -7.32 -14.42 5.86
C LYS A 34 -6.69 -15.23 4.72
N SER A 35 -7.51 -15.79 3.85
CA SER A 35 -7.05 -16.55 2.68
C SER A 35 -6.14 -15.72 1.77
N HIS A 36 -6.51 -14.45 1.52
CA HIS A 36 -5.72 -13.54 0.70
C HIS A 36 -4.38 -13.19 1.38
N ILE A 37 -4.39 -12.87 2.68
CA ILE A 37 -3.18 -12.62 3.47
C ILE A 37 -2.24 -13.82 3.46
N ASP A 38 -2.76 -15.02 3.69
CA ASP A 38 -1.95 -16.26 3.68
C ASP A 38 -1.33 -16.51 2.30
N HIS A 39 -2.08 -16.26 1.22
CA HIS A 39 -1.56 -16.34 -0.15
C HIS A 39 -0.41 -15.35 -0.38
N LEU A 40 -0.58 -14.08 -0.01
CA LEU A 40 0.42 -13.03 -0.18
C LEU A 40 1.71 -13.34 0.61
N ILE A 41 1.55 -13.72 1.88
CA ILE A 41 2.70 -14.10 2.73
C ILE A 41 3.38 -15.37 2.20
N GLY A 42 2.61 -16.34 1.70
CA GLY A 42 3.13 -17.54 1.05
C GLY A 42 3.93 -17.24 -0.23
N ALA A 43 3.60 -16.17 -0.94
CA ALA A 43 4.37 -15.69 -2.10
C ALA A 43 5.64 -14.91 -1.71
N GLY A 44 5.84 -14.63 -0.41
CA GLY A 44 7.05 -14.01 0.11
C GLY A 44 7.02 -12.48 0.18
N VAL A 45 5.83 -11.84 0.22
CA VAL A 45 5.74 -10.38 0.42
C VAL A 45 6.29 -9.98 1.79
N HIS A 46 6.75 -8.74 1.92
CA HIS A 46 7.51 -8.28 3.08
C HIS A 46 6.66 -7.50 4.09
N GLY A 47 5.42 -7.17 3.76
CA GLY A 47 4.50 -6.48 4.66
C GLY A 47 3.14 -6.23 4.05
N LEU A 48 2.19 -5.87 4.90
CA LEU A 48 0.80 -5.60 4.56
C LEU A 48 0.43 -4.16 4.95
N VAL A 49 -0.27 -3.47 4.06
CA VAL A 49 -0.73 -2.08 4.26
C VAL A 49 -2.25 -2.02 4.07
N PRO A 50 -3.04 -2.49 5.06
CA PRO A 50 -4.51 -2.41 5.04
C PRO A 50 -5.02 -0.99 5.23
N GLY A 51 -6.26 -0.73 4.84
CA GLY A 51 -6.95 0.53 5.12
C GLY A 51 -6.42 1.74 4.36
N GLY A 52 -5.70 1.52 3.24
CA GLY A 52 -5.36 2.56 2.28
C GLY A 52 -6.41 2.72 1.18
N SER A 53 -6.09 3.51 0.13
CA SER A 53 -6.98 3.76 -1.02
C SER A 53 -7.35 2.46 -1.74
N THR A 54 -6.40 1.57 -1.94
CA THR A 54 -6.63 0.24 -2.54
C THR A 54 -7.55 -0.63 -1.68
N GLY A 55 -7.53 -0.43 -0.36
CA GLY A 55 -8.37 -1.12 0.62
C GLY A 55 -9.75 -0.47 0.82
N GLU A 56 -10.09 0.55 0.04
CA GLU A 56 -11.42 1.21 0.06
C GLU A 56 -11.76 1.88 1.40
N PHE A 57 -10.76 2.43 2.13
CA PHE A 57 -11.00 3.00 3.46
C PHE A 57 -12.09 4.08 3.49
N THR A 58 -12.31 4.80 2.38
CA THR A 58 -13.32 5.85 2.27
C THR A 58 -14.77 5.33 2.26
N THR A 59 -14.96 4.01 2.12
CA THR A 59 -16.28 3.36 2.16
C THR A 59 -16.54 2.60 3.47
N MET A 60 -15.62 2.70 4.43
CA MET A 60 -15.70 2.03 5.72
C MET A 60 -16.02 2.98 6.84
N THR A 61 -16.73 2.48 7.85
CA THR A 61 -16.88 3.17 9.13
C THR A 61 -15.57 3.13 9.91
N ARG A 62 -15.48 3.96 10.94
CA ARG A 62 -14.33 3.97 11.86
C ARG A 62 -14.13 2.59 12.51
N GLU A 63 -15.22 1.97 12.93
CA GLU A 63 -15.23 0.65 13.56
C GLU A 63 -14.74 -0.43 12.60
N GLU A 64 -15.19 -0.44 11.36
CA GLU A 64 -14.70 -1.38 10.34
C GLU A 64 -13.20 -1.19 10.04
N ARG A 65 -12.70 0.03 10.06
CA ARG A 65 -11.26 0.29 9.89
C ARG A 65 -10.43 -0.25 11.06
N LYS A 66 -10.97 -0.17 12.28
CA LYS A 66 -10.36 -0.77 13.48
C LYS A 66 -10.38 -2.29 13.38
N GLU A 67 -11.53 -2.88 13.06
CA GLU A 67 -11.69 -4.31 12.83
C GLU A 67 -10.71 -4.83 11.76
N LEU A 68 -10.61 -4.14 10.62
CA LEU A 68 -9.68 -4.50 9.55
C LEU A 68 -8.23 -4.54 10.05
N THR A 69 -7.83 -3.57 10.87
CA THR A 69 -6.48 -3.52 11.44
C THR A 69 -6.22 -4.70 12.36
N GLU A 70 -7.16 -5.00 13.26
CA GLU A 70 -7.08 -6.16 14.18
C GLU A 70 -6.97 -7.48 13.41
N LEU A 71 -7.86 -7.71 12.45
CA LEU A 71 -7.85 -8.92 11.61
C LEU A 71 -6.52 -9.07 10.84
N CYS A 72 -6.01 -7.97 10.27
CA CYS A 72 -4.74 -8.03 9.53
C CYS A 72 -3.55 -8.35 10.44
N VAL A 73 -3.49 -7.79 11.65
CA VAL A 73 -2.44 -8.10 12.62
C VAL A 73 -2.55 -9.55 13.09
N GLU A 74 -3.77 -10.00 13.43
CA GLU A 74 -4.03 -11.40 13.81
C GLU A 74 -3.60 -12.37 12.71
N TYR A 75 -4.02 -12.12 11.46
CA TYR A 75 -3.75 -13.03 10.36
C TYR A 75 -2.32 -12.95 9.84
N ALA A 76 -1.66 -11.83 9.96
CA ALA A 76 -0.22 -11.74 9.72
C ALA A 76 0.56 -12.58 10.75
N ALA A 77 0.05 -12.69 11.98
CA ALA A 77 0.61 -13.52 13.06
C ALA A 77 2.12 -13.34 13.26
N GLY A 78 2.61 -12.08 13.13
CA GLY A 78 4.03 -11.76 13.24
C GLY A 78 4.92 -12.24 12.09
N ARG A 79 4.36 -12.87 11.04
CA ARG A 79 5.12 -13.32 9.86
C ARG A 79 5.65 -12.16 9.02
N VAL A 80 4.89 -11.09 8.94
CA VAL A 80 5.26 -9.83 8.27
C VAL A 80 4.70 -8.64 9.06
N PRO A 81 5.31 -7.44 8.97
CA PRO A 81 4.77 -6.23 9.59
C PRO A 81 3.46 -5.79 8.93
N VAL A 82 2.56 -5.23 9.76
CA VAL A 82 1.32 -4.58 9.31
C VAL A 82 1.46 -3.07 9.51
N VAL A 83 1.25 -2.30 8.44
CA VAL A 83 1.23 -0.84 8.43
C VAL A 83 -0.22 -0.38 8.26
N ALA A 84 -0.85 0.05 9.34
CA ALA A 84 -2.27 0.40 9.32
C ALA A 84 -2.53 1.76 8.66
N GLY A 85 -3.44 1.82 7.70
CA GLY A 85 -3.91 3.06 7.11
C GLY A 85 -4.84 3.82 8.07
N THR A 86 -4.40 4.98 8.56
CA THR A 86 -5.13 5.77 9.57
C THR A 86 -5.50 7.18 9.10
N GLY A 87 -5.17 7.55 7.86
CA GLY A 87 -5.53 8.85 7.30
C GLY A 87 -7.05 9.09 7.33
N SER A 88 -7.44 10.33 7.64
CA SER A 88 -8.82 10.80 7.69
C SER A 88 -8.88 12.28 7.31
N THR A 89 -10.07 12.79 7.04
CA THR A 89 -10.35 14.23 6.91
C THR A 89 -10.47 14.94 8.27
N SER A 90 -10.46 14.18 9.38
CA SER A 90 -10.51 14.67 10.76
C SER A 90 -9.26 14.23 11.52
N THR A 91 -8.56 15.18 12.17
CA THR A 91 -7.43 14.90 13.05
C THR A 91 -7.83 13.96 14.19
N GLU A 92 -8.98 14.21 14.83
CA GLU A 92 -9.49 13.37 15.92
C GLU A 92 -9.64 11.90 15.50
N GLU A 93 -10.21 11.64 14.32
CA GLU A 93 -10.38 10.28 13.81
C GLU A 93 -9.03 9.65 13.43
N ALA A 94 -8.13 10.39 12.78
CA ALA A 94 -6.80 9.89 12.45
C ALA A 94 -5.98 9.51 13.69
N VAL A 95 -6.05 10.33 14.74
CA VAL A 95 -5.41 10.07 16.04
C VAL A 95 -6.02 8.86 16.74
N ASP A 96 -7.36 8.73 16.75
CA ASP A 96 -8.04 7.59 17.35
C ASP A 96 -7.69 6.27 16.65
N LEU A 97 -7.69 6.27 15.32
CA LEU A 97 -7.28 5.11 14.52
C LEU A 97 -5.81 4.74 14.74
N ALA A 98 -4.92 5.74 14.86
CA ALA A 98 -3.49 5.48 15.08
C ALA A 98 -3.24 4.90 16.49
N ARG A 99 -3.92 5.42 17.51
CA ARG A 99 -3.86 4.86 18.88
C ARG A 99 -4.36 3.42 18.91
N HIS A 100 -5.47 3.16 18.24
CA HIS A 100 -6.02 1.81 18.12
C HIS A 100 -5.06 0.88 17.37
N ALA A 101 -4.45 1.32 16.26
CA ALA A 101 -3.48 0.53 15.51
C ALA A 101 -2.26 0.12 16.37
N ALA A 102 -1.77 1.03 17.23
CA ALA A 102 -0.71 0.71 18.18
C ALA A 102 -1.15 -0.36 19.20
N GLN A 103 -2.36 -0.24 19.74
CA GLN A 103 -2.92 -1.23 20.67
C GLN A 103 -3.14 -2.61 20.01
N ALA A 104 -3.54 -2.63 18.75
CA ALA A 104 -3.70 -3.85 17.97
C ALA A 104 -2.36 -4.51 17.59
N GLY A 105 -1.22 -3.82 17.73
CA GLY A 105 0.10 -4.37 17.42
C GLY A 105 0.59 -4.10 15.99
N ALA A 106 0.09 -3.06 15.34
CA ALA A 106 0.64 -2.61 14.06
C ALA A 106 2.10 -2.15 14.22
N ALA A 107 2.91 -2.34 13.18
CA ALA A 107 4.33 -1.96 13.16
C ALA A 107 4.55 -0.47 12.85
N ALA A 108 3.61 0.14 12.14
CA ALA A 108 3.61 1.55 11.74
C ALA A 108 2.19 1.96 11.36
N VAL A 109 1.99 3.27 11.20
CA VAL A 109 0.74 3.80 10.61
C VAL A 109 1.05 4.50 9.29
N MET A 110 0.17 4.36 8.30
CA MET A 110 0.24 5.11 7.04
C MET A 110 -0.81 6.20 7.04
N VAL A 111 -0.35 7.44 6.86
CA VAL A 111 -1.22 8.62 6.92
C VAL A 111 -1.25 9.30 5.56
N VAL A 112 -2.42 9.25 4.90
CA VAL A 112 -2.76 10.18 3.81
C VAL A 112 -3.29 11.46 4.45
N PRO A 113 -2.83 12.65 4.03
CA PRO A 113 -3.41 13.92 4.52
C PRO A 113 -4.91 14.00 4.19
N PRO A 114 -5.67 14.88 4.88
CA PRO A 114 -7.00 15.27 4.43
C PRO A 114 -7.03 15.56 2.92
N PHE A 115 -8.04 15.02 2.25
CA PHE A 115 -8.06 14.90 0.79
C PHE A 115 -9.20 15.67 0.11
N TYR A 116 -9.98 16.43 0.86
CA TYR A 116 -11.02 17.32 0.33
C TYR A 116 -10.57 18.78 0.39
N ASP A 117 -10.16 19.25 1.57
CA ASP A 117 -9.57 20.58 1.78
C ASP A 117 -8.07 20.41 2.02
N PRO A 118 -7.20 20.90 1.11
CA PRO A 118 -5.74 20.75 1.26
C PRO A 118 -5.21 21.48 2.49
N LEU A 119 -4.34 20.82 3.24
CA LEU A 119 -3.62 21.43 4.35
C LEU A 119 -2.47 22.31 3.82
N ASN A 120 -2.00 23.23 4.66
CA ASN A 120 -0.68 23.82 4.51
C ASN A 120 0.38 22.97 5.25
N VAL A 121 1.66 23.34 5.15
CA VAL A 121 2.78 22.57 5.71
C VAL A 121 2.73 22.54 7.24
N GLU A 122 2.37 23.66 7.88
CA GLU A 122 2.26 23.75 9.33
C GLU A 122 1.16 22.81 9.86
N GLN A 123 -0.02 22.85 9.26
CA GLN A 123 -1.14 21.99 9.64
C GLN A 123 -0.83 20.50 9.43
N LEU A 124 -0.11 20.16 8.34
CA LEU A 124 0.36 18.79 8.12
C LEU A 124 1.34 18.37 9.21
N THR A 125 2.26 19.24 9.57
CA THR A 125 3.27 18.95 10.61
C THR A 125 2.60 18.72 11.98
N GLU A 126 1.61 19.54 12.34
CA GLU A 126 0.80 19.37 13.55
C GLU A 126 0.06 18.03 13.55
N LEU A 127 -0.62 17.70 12.44
CA LEU A 127 -1.33 16.43 12.29
C LEU A 127 -0.40 15.23 12.50
N MET A 128 0.79 15.24 11.90
CA MET A 128 1.77 14.14 12.07
C MET A 128 2.27 14.06 13.51
N ALA A 129 2.52 15.20 14.15
CA ALA A 129 2.94 15.24 15.54
C ALA A 129 1.88 14.63 16.48
N GLU A 130 0.62 15.02 16.36
CA GLU A 130 -0.48 14.47 17.17
C GLU A 130 -0.66 12.97 16.97
N ILE A 131 -0.60 12.49 15.72
CA ILE A 131 -0.69 11.06 15.41
C ILE A 131 0.48 10.30 16.05
N HIS A 132 1.70 10.82 15.92
CA HIS A 132 2.88 10.19 16.52
C HIS A 132 2.82 10.19 18.05
N GLU A 133 2.44 11.30 18.66
CA GLU A 133 2.27 11.40 20.12
C GLU A 133 1.25 10.37 20.65
N ALA A 134 0.13 10.21 19.95
CA ALA A 134 -0.94 9.31 20.36
C ALA A 134 -0.63 7.83 20.19
N SER A 135 0.14 7.46 19.16
CA SER A 135 0.40 6.06 18.80
C SER A 135 1.79 5.58 19.22
N GLN A 136 2.77 6.47 19.32
CA GLN A 136 4.19 6.16 19.47
C GLN A 136 4.76 5.25 18.35
N LEU A 137 3.99 5.08 17.27
CA LEU A 137 4.42 4.33 16.09
C LEU A 137 5.13 5.21 15.07
N PRO A 138 6.09 4.67 14.32
CA PRO A 138 6.63 5.37 13.16
C PRO A 138 5.52 5.61 12.12
N ILE A 139 5.56 6.79 11.50
CA ILE A 139 4.60 7.17 10.46
C ILE A 139 5.20 6.92 9.07
N VAL A 140 4.39 6.35 8.19
CA VAL A 140 4.57 6.37 6.73
C VAL A 140 3.73 7.52 6.18
N TYR A 141 4.35 8.64 5.81
CA TYR A 141 3.64 9.72 5.12
C TYR A 141 3.24 9.26 3.71
N TYR A 142 1.97 9.35 3.39
CA TYR A 142 1.48 9.00 2.06
C TYR A 142 1.39 10.24 1.18
N ASN A 143 2.42 10.47 0.37
CA ASN A 143 2.50 11.57 -0.59
C ASN A 143 1.72 11.21 -1.86
N ILE A 144 0.52 11.77 -2.00
CA ILE A 144 -0.38 11.58 -3.14
C ILE A 144 -1.02 12.93 -3.52
N PRO A 145 -0.29 13.82 -4.20
CA PRO A 145 -0.77 15.17 -4.53
C PRO A 145 -2.08 15.19 -5.30
N SER A 146 -2.30 14.20 -6.17
CA SER A 146 -3.55 14.09 -6.96
C SER A 146 -4.81 13.89 -6.12
N ALA A 147 -4.69 13.36 -4.89
CA ALA A 147 -5.81 13.18 -3.97
C ALA A 147 -5.84 14.23 -2.87
N SER A 148 -4.68 14.54 -2.27
CA SER A 148 -4.59 15.46 -1.13
C SER A 148 -4.58 16.95 -1.54
N GLY A 149 -4.32 17.26 -2.82
CA GLY A 149 -4.12 18.63 -3.28
C GLY A 149 -2.84 19.30 -2.72
N LEU A 150 -2.04 18.57 -1.95
CA LEU A 150 -0.83 19.08 -1.28
C LEU A 150 0.41 18.63 -2.04
N THR A 151 1.21 19.61 -2.46
CA THR A 151 2.52 19.35 -3.09
C THR A 151 3.63 19.93 -2.21
N LEU A 152 4.51 19.06 -1.73
CA LEU A 152 5.66 19.42 -0.90
C LEU A 152 6.96 19.29 -1.71
N THR A 153 7.96 20.11 -1.34
CA THR A 153 9.33 19.88 -1.80
C THR A 153 9.92 18.65 -1.11
N PRO A 154 10.95 18.00 -1.69
CA PRO A 154 11.66 16.89 -1.03
C PRO A 154 12.14 17.24 0.38
N GLN A 155 12.68 18.44 0.59
CA GLN A 155 13.13 18.89 1.91
C GLN A 155 11.98 19.04 2.90
N GLN A 156 10.82 19.59 2.50
CA GLN A 156 9.64 19.66 3.38
C GLN A 156 9.13 18.28 3.78
N ILE A 157 9.20 17.29 2.87
CA ILE A 157 8.87 15.91 3.19
C ILE A 157 9.86 15.34 4.20
N ALA A 158 11.16 15.54 3.99
CA ALA A 158 12.21 15.07 4.91
C ALA A 158 12.10 15.73 6.30
N ASP A 159 11.72 17.01 6.36
CA ASP A 159 11.52 17.74 7.62
C ASP A 159 10.41 17.15 8.51
N LEU A 160 9.45 16.42 7.95
CA LEU A 160 8.44 15.69 8.72
C LEU A 160 9.05 14.61 9.62
N SER A 161 10.30 14.21 9.40
CA SER A 161 11.03 13.30 10.28
C SER A 161 11.13 13.81 11.70
N LYS A 162 11.10 15.13 11.90
CA LYS A 162 11.14 15.81 13.22
C LYS A 162 9.88 15.56 14.07
N VAL A 163 8.79 15.08 13.43
CA VAL A 163 7.49 14.82 14.07
C VAL A 163 7.03 13.36 13.93
N GLY A 164 7.97 12.42 13.81
CA GLY A 164 7.69 10.99 13.84
C GLY A 164 7.48 10.33 12.49
N VAL A 165 7.56 11.06 11.38
CA VAL A 165 7.53 10.48 10.05
C VAL A 165 8.89 9.85 9.76
N LYS A 166 8.93 8.53 9.72
CA LYS A 166 10.15 7.76 9.41
C LYS A 166 10.20 7.31 7.96
N TYR A 167 9.05 7.09 7.38
CA TYR A 167 8.91 6.51 6.05
C TYR A 167 8.03 7.39 5.16
N LEU A 168 8.29 7.31 3.86
CA LEU A 168 7.47 7.91 2.82
C LEU A 168 6.94 6.82 1.90
N LYS A 169 5.65 6.88 1.54
CA LYS A 169 5.10 6.26 0.33
C LYS A 169 4.92 7.36 -0.70
N ASP A 170 5.75 7.39 -1.75
CA ASP A 170 5.64 8.40 -2.79
C ASP A 170 4.80 7.93 -3.99
N THR A 171 3.65 8.57 -4.16
CA THR A 171 2.75 8.36 -5.30
C THR A 171 2.54 9.69 -6.04
N SER A 172 3.59 10.51 -6.12
CA SER A 172 3.56 11.78 -6.86
C SER A 172 3.77 11.61 -8.37
N GLY A 173 4.43 10.52 -8.78
CA GLY A 173 4.88 10.33 -10.15
C GLY A 173 6.07 11.22 -10.54
N ASN A 174 6.61 11.99 -9.59
CA ASN A 174 7.73 12.93 -9.81
C ASN A 174 9.08 12.25 -9.58
N ALA A 175 9.62 11.59 -10.61
CA ALA A 175 10.89 10.88 -10.52
C ALA A 175 12.09 11.78 -10.11
N PRO A 176 12.24 13.05 -10.56
CA PRO A 176 13.28 13.95 -10.06
C PRO A 176 13.20 14.19 -8.56
N ALA A 177 12.02 14.53 -8.02
CA ALA A 177 11.83 14.73 -6.59
C ALA A 177 12.08 13.43 -5.79
N TYR A 178 11.62 12.31 -6.31
CA TYR A 178 11.89 11.00 -5.70
C TYR A 178 13.40 10.66 -5.69
N THR A 179 14.13 11.00 -6.74
CA THR A 179 15.59 10.83 -6.79
C THR A 179 16.29 11.63 -5.70
N GLU A 180 15.87 12.89 -5.47
CA GLU A 180 16.41 13.73 -4.39
C GLU A 180 16.15 13.11 -3.01
N LEU A 181 14.96 12.55 -2.77
CA LEU A 181 14.63 11.85 -1.52
C LEU A 181 15.50 10.62 -1.29
N VAL A 182 15.74 9.81 -2.34
CA VAL A 182 16.51 8.56 -2.23
C VAL A 182 18.01 8.81 -2.10
N PHE A 183 18.58 9.79 -2.82
CA PHE A 183 20.03 10.02 -2.85
C PHE A 183 20.49 11.18 -1.97
N GLY A 184 19.66 12.20 -1.81
CA GLY A 184 20.04 13.42 -1.10
C GLY A 184 19.54 13.52 0.33
N LEU A 185 18.45 12.81 0.68
CA LEU A 185 17.74 12.96 1.95
C LEU A 185 17.48 11.61 2.67
N SER A 186 18.16 10.55 2.24
CA SER A 186 17.99 9.20 2.78
C SER A 186 18.42 9.03 4.24
N ASP A 187 19.21 9.93 4.76
CA ASP A 187 19.60 10.02 6.18
C ASP A 187 18.47 10.58 7.06
N GLN A 188 17.49 11.28 6.47
CA GLN A 188 16.37 11.89 7.17
C GLN A 188 15.08 11.08 7.03
N ILE A 189 14.80 10.53 5.83
CA ILE A 189 13.58 9.81 5.56
C ILE A 189 13.81 8.61 4.64
N THR A 190 13.12 7.51 4.89
CA THR A 190 13.18 6.29 4.07
C THR A 190 12.06 6.30 3.05
N ALA A 191 12.39 6.48 1.75
CA ALA A 191 11.40 6.65 0.69
C ALA A 191 11.07 5.33 -0.02
N PHE A 192 9.81 4.87 0.12
CA PHE A 192 9.24 3.77 -0.66
C PHE A 192 8.58 4.32 -1.93
N ASN A 193 8.76 3.62 -3.05
CA ASN A 193 7.95 3.91 -4.22
C ASN A 193 6.49 3.48 -3.99
N GLY A 194 5.55 4.31 -4.43
CA GLY A 194 4.10 4.06 -4.40
C GLY A 194 3.42 4.28 -5.74
N TRP A 195 4.18 4.60 -6.79
CA TRP A 195 3.69 4.77 -8.15
C TRP A 195 4.02 3.51 -8.96
N ASP A 196 3.01 2.77 -9.37
CA ASP A 196 3.17 1.41 -9.92
C ASP A 196 4.16 1.36 -11.08
N THR A 197 4.00 2.22 -12.09
CA THR A 197 4.86 2.22 -13.29
C THR A 197 6.28 2.74 -13.05
N LEU A 198 6.58 3.27 -11.86
CA LEU A 198 7.92 3.65 -11.43
C LEU A 198 8.60 2.62 -10.49
N THR A 199 7.96 1.47 -10.22
CA THR A 199 8.48 0.52 -9.24
C THR A 199 9.88 0.00 -9.59
N PHE A 200 10.11 -0.42 -10.83
CA PHE A 200 11.46 -0.85 -11.26
C PHE A 200 12.50 0.28 -11.11
N TYR A 201 12.13 1.51 -11.49
CA TYR A 201 13.01 2.67 -11.33
C TYR A 201 13.36 2.91 -9.85
N GLY A 202 12.36 2.91 -8.97
CA GLY A 202 12.57 3.12 -7.54
C GLY A 202 13.49 2.06 -6.93
N LEU A 203 13.28 0.78 -7.24
CA LEU A 203 14.13 -0.30 -6.77
C LEU A 203 15.56 -0.20 -7.33
N ALA A 204 15.71 0.11 -8.61
CA ALA A 204 17.02 0.30 -9.24
C ALA A 204 17.77 1.53 -8.73
N ALA A 205 17.05 2.56 -8.27
CA ALA A 205 17.61 3.74 -7.61
C ALA A 205 18.02 3.47 -6.15
N GLY A 206 17.73 2.30 -5.59
CA GLY A 206 18.09 1.94 -4.22
C GLY A 206 17.01 2.23 -3.18
N SER A 207 15.74 2.43 -3.59
CA SER A 207 14.63 2.43 -2.64
C SER A 207 14.61 1.12 -1.84
N PRO A 208 14.35 1.17 -0.53
CA PRO A 208 14.29 -0.04 0.30
C PRO A 208 13.12 -0.95 -0.05
N GLY A 209 12.18 -0.49 -0.90
CA GLY A 209 11.04 -1.26 -1.33
C GLY A 209 9.95 -0.41 -2.00
N ALA A 210 8.78 -1.01 -2.16
CA ALA A 210 7.60 -0.36 -2.72
C ALA A 210 6.35 -0.68 -1.89
N VAL A 211 5.46 0.30 -1.71
CA VAL A 211 4.09 0.08 -1.22
C VAL A 211 3.19 -0.07 -2.44
N TRP A 212 2.88 -1.29 -2.81
CA TRP A 212 2.44 -1.62 -4.15
C TRP A 212 1.09 -2.36 -4.21
N GLY A 213 0.12 -1.79 -4.91
CA GLY A 213 -1.21 -2.39 -5.04
C GLY A 213 -1.24 -3.55 -6.04
N ALA A 214 -0.48 -3.49 -7.15
CA ALA A 214 -0.39 -4.59 -8.10
C ALA A 214 0.10 -5.89 -7.45
N ALA A 215 0.83 -5.83 -6.34
CA ALA A 215 1.27 -7.01 -5.60
C ALA A 215 0.11 -7.87 -5.03
N ASN A 216 -1.13 -7.36 -4.95
CA ASN A 216 -2.30 -8.21 -4.69
C ASN A 216 -2.56 -9.21 -5.83
N ILE A 217 -2.16 -8.87 -7.07
CA ILE A 217 -2.43 -9.65 -8.28
C ILE A 217 -1.22 -10.48 -8.69
N ILE A 218 -0.01 -9.89 -8.55
CA ILE A 218 1.26 -10.46 -9.03
C ILE A 218 2.29 -10.58 -7.90
N PRO A 219 1.95 -11.12 -6.70
CA PRO A 219 2.86 -11.11 -5.57
C PRO A 219 4.17 -11.87 -5.85
N GLU A 220 4.10 -12.99 -6.55
CA GLU A 220 5.28 -13.81 -6.88
C GLU A 220 6.24 -13.04 -7.78
N LEU A 221 5.71 -12.41 -8.83
CA LEU A 221 6.51 -11.59 -9.77
C LEU A 221 7.06 -10.34 -9.09
N ALA A 222 6.29 -9.73 -8.17
CA ALA A 222 6.73 -8.57 -7.40
C ALA A 222 7.91 -8.90 -6.49
N VAL A 223 7.85 -10.02 -5.78
CA VAL A 223 8.93 -10.50 -4.92
C VAL A 223 10.17 -10.88 -5.74
N GLU A 224 9.98 -11.57 -6.87
CA GLU A 224 11.10 -11.92 -7.75
C GLU A 224 11.77 -10.67 -8.32
N LEU A 225 11.01 -9.66 -8.73
CA LEU A 225 11.53 -8.38 -9.20
C LEU A 225 12.36 -7.67 -8.11
N TRP A 226 11.84 -7.63 -6.87
CA TRP A 226 12.56 -7.02 -5.75
C TRP A 226 13.85 -7.77 -5.45
N ASN A 227 13.82 -9.10 -5.41
CA ASN A 227 15.02 -9.92 -5.20
C ASN A 227 16.07 -9.65 -6.29
N ALA A 228 15.68 -9.69 -7.57
CA ALA A 228 16.60 -9.48 -8.67
C ALA A 228 17.25 -8.09 -8.62
N VAL A 229 16.45 -7.02 -8.39
CA VAL A 229 16.93 -5.64 -8.50
C VAL A 229 17.58 -5.16 -7.20
N ALA A 230 16.90 -5.34 -6.05
CA ALA A 230 17.32 -4.74 -4.78
C ALA A 230 18.27 -5.63 -3.98
N VAL A 231 18.19 -6.96 -4.11
CA VAL A 231 19.02 -7.90 -3.35
C VAL A 231 20.21 -8.38 -4.18
N GLU A 232 19.97 -8.85 -5.41
CA GLU A 232 21.00 -9.45 -6.28
C GLU A 232 21.72 -8.41 -7.14
N GLY A 233 21.13 -7.23 -7.37
CA GLY A 233 21.66 -6.19 -8.26
C GLY A 233 21.62 -6.60 -9.75
N ASP A 234 20.83 -7.63 -10.10
CA ASP A 234 20.69 -8.12 -11.48
C ASP A 234 19.65 -7.28 -12.24
N LEU A 235 20.12 -6.15 -12.76
CA LEU A 235 19.28 -5.25 -13.57
C LEU A 235 18.85 -5.89 -14.91
N LYS A 236 19.57 -6.90 -15.42
CA LYS A 236 19.16 -7.58 -16.64
C LYS A 236 17.92 -8.42 -16.37
N LYS A 237 17.96 -9.29 -15.38
CA LYS A 237 16.82 -10.07 -14.91
C LYS A 237 15.68 -9.16 -14.49
N GLY A 238 15.97 -8.09 -13.75
CA GLY A 238 14.99 -7.09 -13.34
C GLY A 238 14.22 -6.49 -14.52
N ARG A 239 14.90 -6.14 -15.63
CA ARG A 239 14.23 -5.64 -16.84
C ARG A 239 13.36 -6.69 -17.52
N GLU A 240 13.78 -7.95 -17.54
CA GLU A 240 12.98 -9.06 -18.09
C GLU A 240 11.68 -9.28 -17.27
N LEU A 241 11.77 -9.25 -15.95
CA LEU A 241 10.61 -9.33 -15.04
C LEU A 241 9.71 -8.10 -15.16
N TRP A 242 10.31 -6.92 -15.24
CA TRP A 242 9.56 -5.67 -15.36
C TRP A 242 8.79 -5.57 -16.68
N ALA A 243 9.35 -6.09 -17.78
CA ALA A 243 8.63 -6.16 -19.05
C ALA A 243 7.32 -6.96 -18.96
N LYS A 244 7.22 -7.91 -18.04
CA LYS A 244 6.00 -8.66 -17.74
C LYS A 244 5.05 -7.90 -16.81
N ALA A 245 5.58 -7.24 -15.78
CA ALA A 245 4.79 -6.55 -14.77
C ALA A 245 4.25 -5.19 -15.26
N TRP A 246 5.04 -4.43 -16.02
CA TRP A 246 4.72 -3.07 -16.43
C TRP A 246 3.38 -2.92 -17.18
N PRO A 247 2.99 -3.80 -18.13
CA PRO A 247 1.69 -3.67 -18.81
C PRO A 247 0.51 -3.78 -17.85
N ILE A 248 0.62 -4.63 -16.82
CA ILE A 248 -0.39 -4.75 -15.76
C ILE A 248 -0.45 -3.45 -14.96
N CYS A 249 0.69 -2.93 -14.49
CA CYS A 249 0.76 -1.68 -13.74
C CYS A 249 0.16 -0.51 -14.51
N LYS A 250 0.51 -0.36 -15.79
CA LYS A 250 -0.04 0.67 -16.67
C LYS A 250 -1.56 0.55 -16.81
N PHE A 251 -2.07 -0.67 -16.96
CA PHE A 251 -3.51 -0.92 -17.01
C PHE A 251 -4.19 -0.48 -15.71
N LEU A 252 -3.65 -0.86 -14.55
CA LEU A 252 -4.23 -0.51 -13.25
C LEU A 252 -4.29 1.01 -13.05
N GLU A 253 -3.21 1.74 -13.38
CA GLU A 253 -3.15 3.20 -13.29
C GLU A 253 -4.11 3.93 -14.26
N SER A 254 -4.48 3.29 -15.36
CA SER A 254 -5.37 3.88 -16.38
C SER A 254 -6.86 3.76 -16.03
N HIS A 255 -7.19 3.07 -14.93
CA HIS A 255 -8.58 2.81 -14.52
C HIS A 255 -8.81 3.18 -13.07
N ASN A 256 -10.05 2.97 -12.55
CA ASN A 256 -10.24 3.04 -11.11
C ASN A 256 -9.38 1.97 -10.45
N TYR A 257 -8.34 2.41 -9.76
CA TYR A 257 -7.26 1.56 -9.29
C TYR A 257 -7.74 0.43 -8.37
N ALA A 258 -8.55 0.76 -7.36
CA ALA A 258 -9.08 -0.25 -6.42
C ALA A 258 -9.98 -1.27 -7.14
N ALA A 259 -10.81 -0.81 -8.09
CA ALA A 259 -11.64 -1.68 -8.89
C ALA A 259 -10.82 -2.61 -9.79
N ALA A 260 -9.77 -2.08 -10.41
CA ALA A 260 -8.89 -2.86 -11.28
C ALA A 260 -8.10 -3.91 -10.49
N VAL A 261 -7.55 -3.54 -9.32
CA VAL A 261 -6.84 -4.48 -8.44
C VAL A 261 -7.77 -5.59 -7.94
N LYS A 262 -8.96 -5.27 -7.41
CA LYS A 262 -9.93 -6.30 -6.98
C LYS A 262 -10.38 -7.20 -8.12
N THR A 263 -10.61 -6.64 -9.31
CA THR A 263 -10.91 -7.44 -10.50
C THR A 263 -9.79 -8.44 -10.80
N GLY A 264 -8.54 -8.00 -10.74
CA GLY A 264 -7.39 -8.88 -10.94
C GLY A 264 -7.29 -10.01 -9.91
N VAL A 265 -7.59 -9.72 -8.64
CA VAL A 265 -7.65 -10.73 -7.58
C VAL A 265 -8.75 -11.75 -7.85
N GLU A 266 -9.94 -11.33 -8.30
CA GLU A 266 -11.01 -12.25 -8.69
C GLU A 266 -10.66 -13.09 -9.93
N LEU A 267 -9.95 -12.50 -10.89
CA LEU A 267 -9.43 -13.25 -12.05
C LEU A 267 -8.42 -14.33 -11.66
N ARG A 268 -7.77 -14.20 -10.52
CA ARG A 268 -6.93 -15.28 -9.92
C ARG A 268 -7.75 -16.36 -9.20
N GLY A 269 -9.07 -16.24 -9.16
CA GLY A 269 -9.95 -17.21 -8.50
C GLY A 269 -10.17 -16.95 -7.01
N GLN A 270 -9.75 -15.77 -6.51
CA GLN A 270 -9.98 -15.37 -5.13
C GLN A 270 -11.20 -14.44 -5.06
N ALA A 271 -12.29 -14.88 -4.46
CA ALA A 271 -13.48 -14.07 -4.30
C ALA A 271 -13.22 -12.87 -3.37
N THR A 272 -13.62 -11.67 -3.79
CA THR A 272 -13.46 -10.45 -3.00
C THR A 272 -14.78 -9.85 -2.53
N GLY A 273 -15.93 -10.35 -2.99
CA GLY A 273 -17.25 -9.77 -2.76
C GLY A 273 -17.50 -8.49 -3.57
N GLY A 274 -16.55 -8.10 -4.43
CA GLY A 274 -16.59 -6.87 -5.21
C GLY A 274 -16.32 -5.61 -4.38
N LEU A 275 -16.77 -4.45 -4.86
CA LEU A 275 -16.56 -3.16 -4.21
C LEU A 275 -17.86 -2.62 -3.61
N ARG A 276 -17.74 -1.78 -2.58
CA ARG A 276 -18.87 -1.00 -2.07
C ARG A 276 -19.21 0.15 -3.03
N LYS A 277 -20.50 0.46 -3.14
CA LYS A 277 -20.95 1.60 -3.97
C LYS A 277 -20.33 2.92 -3.47
N PRO A 278 -20.03 3.85 -4.37
CA PRO A 278 -20.41 3.88 -5.80
C PRO A 278 -19.54 3.07 -6.75
N PHE A 279 -18.52 2.37 -6.24
CA PHE A 279 -17.58 1.63 -7.07
C PHE A 279 -18.11 0.23 -7.44
N ALA A 280 -17.54 -0.35 -8.49
CA ALA A 280 -17.85 -1.69 -8.97
C ALA A 280 -16.60 -2.31 -9.62
N LEU A 281 -16.57 -3.63 -9.74
CA LEU A 281 -15.57 -4.32 -10.55
C LEU A 281 -15.59 -3.80 -11.99
N LEU A 282 -14.49 -3.97 -12.70
CA LEU A 282 -14.36 -3.58 -14.10
C LEU A 282 -15.41 -4.30 -14.97
N LYS A 283 -15.79 -3.68 -16.08
CA LYS A 283 -16.66 -4.31 -17.08
C LYS A 283 -15.96 -5.47 -17.78
N GLU A 284 -16.73 -6.37 -18.43
CA GLU A 284 -16.24 -7.61 -19.04
C GLU A 284 -15.13 -7.40 -20.07
N ASP A 285 -15.21 -6.36 -20.89
CA ASP A 285 -14.18 -5.99 -21.86
C ASP A 285 -12.85 -5.70 -21.18
N LEU A 286 -12.87 -4.89 -20.14
CA LEU A 286 -11.67 -4.55 -19.34
C LEU A 286 -11.19 -5.73 -18.49
N GLN A 287 -12.10 -6.58 -18.00
CA GLN A 287 -11.72 -7.83 -17.32
C GLN A 287 -10.96 -8.75 -18.29
N SER A 288 -11.43 -8.86 -19.53
CA SER A 288 -10.79 -9.67 -20.56
C SER A 288 -9.42 -9.14 -20.96
N GLU A 289 -9.28 -7.82 -21.06
CA GLU A 289 -7.99 -7.17 -21.32
C GLU A 289 -7.00 -7.42 -20.17
N LEU A 290 -7.41 -7.20 -18.91
CA LEU A 290 -6.57 -7.47 -17.75
C LEU A 290 -6.17 -8.94 -17.65
N ALA A 291 -7.12 -9.87 -17.90
CA ALA A 291 -6.85 -11.30 -17.92
C ALA A 291 -5.78 -11.66 -18.95
N GLN A 292 -5.84 -11.07 -20.15
CA GLN A 292 -4.82 -11.31 -21.18
C GLN A 292 -3.46 -10.78 -20.78
N LEU A 293 -3.38 -9.59 -20.16
CA LEU A 293 -2.13 -9.04 -19.63
C LEU A 293 -1.54 -9.94 -18.54
N MET A 294 -2.38 -10.47 -17.66
CA MET A 294 -1.95 -11.41 -16.60
C MET A 294 -1.42 -12.72 -17.20
N VAL A 295 -2.10 -13.29 -18.21
CA VAL A 295 -1.64 -14.50 -18.92
C VAL A 295 -0.29 -14.24 -19.60
N ASN A 296 -0.12 -13.10 -20.26
CA ASN A 296 1.15 -12.73 -20.91
C ASN A 296 2.31 -12.58 -19.89
N ALA A 297 1.97 -12.22 -18.66
CA ALA A 297 2.92 -12.16 -17.54
C ALA A 297 3.13 -13.52 -16.84
N SER A 298 2.54 -14.59 -17.35
CA SER A 298 2.56 -15.95 -16.76
C SER A 298 1.87 -16.03 -15.40
N VAL A 299 0.90 -15.16 -15.14
CA VAL A 299 0.05 -15.20 -13.95
C VAL A 299 -1.16 -16.09 -14.24
N ASN A 300 -1.44 -17.01 -13.33
CA ASN A 300 -2.59 -17.90 -13.46
C ASN A 300 -3.92 -17.13 -13.39
N VAL A 301 -4.76 -17.34 -14.39
CA VAL A 301 -6.11 -16.78 -14.48
C VAL A 301 -7.11 -17.91 -14.50
N VAL A 302 -8.10 -17.85 -13.62
CA VAL A 302 -9.19 -18.83 -13.62
C VAL A 302 -10.23 -18.41 -14.65
N LYS A 303 -10.55 -19.29 -15.61
CA LYS A 303 -11.66 -19.06 -16.52
C LYS A 303 -12.96 -19.03 -15.71
N ARG A 304 -13.66 -17.91 -15.70
CA ARG A 304 -15.05 -17.89 -15.22
C ARG A 304 -15.87 -18.81 -16.13
N SER A 305 -16.50 -19.83 -15.52
CA SER A 305 -17.55 -20.58 -16.22
C SER A 305 -18.65 -19.58 -16.56
N SER A 306 -18.93 -19.41 -17.85
CA SER A 306 -20.05 -18.63 -18.39
C SER A 306 -21.37 -19.19 -17.91
#